data_8fe864e404b66b140244302d3e6a60db
#
_entry.id   8fe864e404b66b140244302d3e6a60db
#
_cell.length_a   1.000
_cell.length_b   1.000
_cell.length_c   1.000
_cell.angle_alpha   90.00
_cell.angle_beta   90.00
_cell.angle_gamma   90.00
#
_symmetry.space_group_name_H-M   'P 1'
#
loop_
_entity.id
_entity.type
_entity.pdbx_description
1 polymer ?
#
loop_
_entity_poly.entity_id
_entity_poly.type
_entity_poly.pdbx_seq_one_letter_code
_entity_poly.pdbx_strand_id
1 'polypeptide(L)'
;MAHLKPLNSRKHKKSEALAQMTGIDIGEAQAVILTKQKNENLVLIDQSNAREVARHLGLTPRGTIYIILTSIKRKLITKEDAKQMLATLIEVIFYISAKIYRDTLKTIEKL
;
A
#
# COMPACT_ATOMS: atom_id res chain seq x y z
N MET A 1 -4.10 4.83 -14.64
CA MET A 1 -3.55 3.64 -13.97
C MET A 1 -2.39 3.09 -14.79
N ALA A 2 -1.25 2.92 -14.20
CA ALA A 2 -0.12 2.35 -14.91
C ALA A 2 -0.44 0.91 -15.34
N HIS A 3 -0.23 0.63 -16.62
CA HIS A 3 -0.46 -0.70 -17.14
C HIS A 3 0.72 -1.58 -16.72
N LEU A 4 0.50 -2.44 -15.74
CA LEU A 4 1.52 -3.38 -15.31
C LEU A 4 1.62 -4.50 -16.34
N LYS A 5 2.81 -4.71 -16.86
CA LYS A 5 3.05 -5.89 -17.70
C LYS A 5 2.86 -7.14 -16.86
N PRO A 6 2.20 -8.18 -17.40
CA PRO A 6 2.11 -9.43 -16.66
C PRO A 6 3.49 -9.99 -16.38
N LEU A 7 3.66 -10.61 -15.21
CA LEU A 7 4.88 -11.29 -14.87
C LEU A 7 5.09 -12.47 -15.83
N ASN A 8 6.35 -12.71 -16.21
CA ASN A 8 6.66 -13.93 -16.96
C ASN A 8 6.44 -15.17 -16.07
N SER A 9 6.42 -16.35 -16.64
CA SER A 9 6.11 -17.59 -15.90
C SER A 9 7.02 -17.82 -14.69
N ARG A 10 8.30 -17.46 -14.79
CA ARG A 10 9.27 -17.60 -13.69
C ARG A 10 8.94 -16.69 -12.51
N LYS A 11 8.58 -15.42 -12.80
CA LYS A 11 8.19 -14.44 -11.78
C LYS A 11 6.86 -14.81 -11.16
N HIS A 12 5.94 -15.35 -11.96
CA HIS A 12 4.66 -15.82 -11.48
C HIS A 12 4.81 -16.97 -10.48
N LYS A 13 5.72 -17.91 -10.74
CA LYS A 13 6.01 -19.00 -9.82
C LYS A 13 6.59 -18.50 -8.49
N LYS A 14 7.45 -17.49 -8.52
CA LYS A 14 7.96 -16.86 -7.29
C LYS A 14 6.86 -16.22 -6.48
N SER A 15 5.94 -15.54 -7.13
CA SER A 15 4.80 -14.91 -6.47
C SER A 15 3.87 -15.93 -5.85
N GLU A 16 3.58 -17.02 -6.55
CA GLU A 16 2.77 -18.12 -6.03
C GLU A 16 3.43 -18.76 -4.80
N ALA A 17 4.74 -19.01 -4.87
CA ALA A 17 5.48 -19.59 -3.75
C ALA A 17 5.43 -18.66 -2.54
N LEU A 18 5.64 -17.36 -2.74
CA LEU A 18 5.59 -16.39 -1.65
C LEU A 18 4.19 -16.34 -1.01
N ALA A 19 3.14 -16.31 -1.83
CA ALA A 19 1.76 -16.29 -1.35
C ALA A 19 1.45 -17.54 -0.52
N GLN A 20 1.85 -18.72 -0.99
CA GLN A 20 1.63 -19.97 -0.28
C GLN A 20 2.39 -20.04 1.04
N MET A 21 3.64 -19.58 1.05
CA MET A 21 4.49 -19.64 2.25
C MET A 21 4.04 -18.67 3.32
N THR A 22 3.50 -17.53 2.95
CA THR A 22 3.21 -16.42 3.88
C THR A 22 1.73 -16.21 4.13
N GLY A 23 0.86 -16.76 3.30
CA GLY A 23 -0.57 -16.56 3.40
C GLY A 23 -1.07 -15.21 2.89
N ILE A 24 -0.21 -14.41 2.26
CA ILE A 24 -0.66 -13.14 1.68
C ILE A 24 -1.36 -13.38 0.33
N ASP A 25 -2.13 -12.41 -0.09
CA ASP A 25 -2.84 -12.42 -1.36
C ASP A 25 -1.85 -12.49 -2.53
N ILE A 26 -2.24 -13.19 -3.61
CA ILE A 26 -1.36 -13.35 -4.78
C ILE A 26 -1.03 -12.01 -5.43
N GLY A 27 -1.97 -11.07 -5.46
CA GLY A 27 -1.72 -9.73 -5.99
C GLY A 27 -0.68 -8.97 -5.17
N GLU A 28 -0.72 -9.09 -3.86
CA GLU A 28 0.28 -8.50 -2.98
C GLU A 28 1.64 -9.17 -3.14
N ALA A 29 1.67 -10.50 -3.28
CA ALA A 29 2.89 -11.24 -3.54
C ALA A 29 3.52 -10.81 -4.87
N GLN A 30 2.71 -10.62 -5.90
CA GLN A 30 3.19 -10.13 -7.20
C GLN A 30 3.78 -8.73 -7.08
N ALA A 31 3.14 -7.83 -6.33
CA ALA A 31 3.65 -6.48 -6.10
C ALA A 31 5.01 -6.50 -5.40
N VAL A 32 5.17 -7.34 -4.38
CA VAL A 32 6.43 -7.50 -3.66
C VAL A 32 7.54 -8.02 -4.58
N ILE A 33 7.28 -9.10 -5.31
CA ILE A 33 8.28 -9.70 -6.21
C ILE A 33 8.68 -8.71 -7.30
N LEU A 34 7.71 -8.04 -7.91
CA LEU A 34 7.99 -7.06 -8.95
C LEU A 34 8.85 -5.90 -8.43
N THR A 35 8.53 -5.40 -7.24
CA THR A 35 9.29 -4.31 -6.61
C THR A 35 10.75 -4.71 -6.39
N LYS A 36 10.98 -5.92 -5.86
CA LYS A 36 12.35 -6.42 -5.67
C LYS A 36 13.10 -6.57 -6.98
N GLN A 37 12.45 -7.08 -8.01
CA GLN A 37 13.10 -7.31 -9.30
C GLN A 37 13.49 -6.02 -10.01
N LYS A 38 12.77 -4.94 -9.75
CA LYS A 38 13.08 -3.62 -10.30
C LYS A 38 14.07 -2.86 -9.43
N ASN A 39 14.61 -3.47 -8.38
CA ASN A 39 15.50 -2.83 -7.41
C ASN A 39 14.90 -1.58 -6.77
N GLU A 40 13.58 -1.57 -6.62
CA GLU A 40 12.86 -0.54 -5.91
C GLU A 40 12.69 -0.92 -4.44
N ASN A 41 12.49 0.08 -3.58
CA ASN A 41 12.28 -0.15 -2.15
C ASN A 41 10.84 0.03 -1.73
N LEU A 42 10.11 0.91 -2.37
CA LEU A 42 8.76 1.28 -1.95
C LEU A 42 7.74 0.37 -2.60
N VAL A 43 6.90 -0.25 -1.77
CA VAL A 43 5.77 -1.04 -2.25
C VAL A 43 4.50 -0.58 -1.55
N LEU A 44 3.41 -0.43 -2.31
CA LEU A 44 2.14 0.03 -1.77
C LEU A 44 1.29 -1.17 -1.38
N ILE A 45 1.10 -1.35 -0.08
CA ILE A 45 0.39 -2.48 0.51
C ILE A 45 -0.42 -1.98 1.71
N ASP A 46 -1.71 -2.31 1.76
CA ASP A 46 -2.59 -1.89 2.85
C ASP A 46 -2.70 -2.93 3.97
N GLN A 47 -2.56 -4.21 3.69
CA GLN A 47 -2.75 -5.24 4.69
C GLN A 47 -1.51 -5.46 5.55
N SER A 48 -1.72 -5.63 6.86
CA SER A 48 -0.61 -5.70 7.82
C SER A 48 0.28 -6.91 7.63
N ASN A 49 -0.28 -8.10 7.35
CA ASN A 49 0.53 -9.29 7.14
C ASN A 49 1.42 -9.16 5.90
N ALA A 50 0.90 -8.58 4.82
CA ALA A 50 1.68 -8.36 3.60
C ALA A 50 2.76 -7.31 3.82
N ARG A 51 2.49 -6.27 4.64
CA ARG A 51 3.51 -5.29 5.01
C ARG A 51 4.66 -5.93 5.79
N GLU A 52 4.34 -6.85 6.70
CA GLU A 52 5.39 -7.58 7.43
C GLU A 52 6.26 -8.42 6.49
N VAL A 53 5.65 -9.12 5.55
CA VAL A 53 6.38 -9.89 4.54
C VAL A 53 7.30 -8.97 3.74
N ALA A 54 6.81 -7.81 3.30
CA ALA A 54 7.60 -6.84 2.54
C ALA A 54 8.81 -6.36 3.35
N ARG A 55 8.61 -6.04 4.64
CA ARG A 55 9.71 -5.62 5.53
C ARG A 55 10.78 -6.69 5.66
N HIS A 56 10.38 -7.94 5.84
CA HIS A 56 11.33 -9.05 5.94
C HIS A 56 12.15 -9.24 4.67
N LEU A 57 11.61 -8.82 3.53
CA LEU A 57 12.32 -8.88 2.25
C LEU A 57 13.08 -7.59 1.94
N GLY A 58 13.20 -6.69 2.91
CA GLY A 58 13.99 -5.48 2.77
C GLY A 58 13.27 -4.33 2.06
N LEU A 59 11.96 -4.41 1.89
CA LEU A 59 11.17 -3.35 1.26
C LEU A 59 10.56 -2.42 2.30
N THR A 60 10.16 -1.24 1.85
CA THR A 60 9.44 -0.26 2.65
C THR A 60 7.98 -0.23 2.23
N PRO A 61 7.07 -0.88 2.99
CA PRO A 61 5.65 -0.87 2.64
C PRO A 61 4.98 0.42 3.10
N ARG A 62 4.05 0.90 2.28
CA ARG A 62 3.21 2.06 2.59
C ARG A 62 1.80 1.78 2.08
N GLY A 63 0.79 2.28 2.78
CA GLY A 63 -0.60 2.08 2.39
C GLY A 63 -1.23 3.31 1.74
N THR A 64 -2.53 3.26 1.55
CA THR A 64 -3.32 4.33 0.92
C THR A 64 -3.18 5.65 1.68
N ILE A 65 -3.04 5.61 3.02
CA ILE A 65 -2.87 6.83 3.82
C ILE A 65 -1.59 7.57 3.41
N TYR A 66 -0.51 6.85 3.13
CA TYR A 66 0.73 7.46 2.65
C TYR A 66 0.50 8.22 1.35
N ILE A 67 -0.27 7.64 0.42
CA ILE A 67 -0.59 8.29 -0.85
C ILE A 67 -1.36 9.58 -0.62
N ILE A 68 -2.37 9.56 0.26
CA ILE A 68 -3.18 10.74 0.58
C ILE A 68 -2.30 11.85 1.17
N LEU A 69 -1.49 11.53 2.19
CA LEU A 69 -0.63 12.51 2.85
C LEU A 69 0.42 13.09 1.90
N THR A 70 1.02 12.26 1.07
CA THR A 70 2.00 12.70 0.08
C THR A 70 1.36 13.61 -0.96
N SER A 71 0.12 13.30 -1.37
CA SER A 71 -0.62 14.12 -2.33
C SER A 71 -0.91 15.51 -1.80
N ILE A 72 -1.20 15.65 -0.50
CA ILE A 72 -1.36 16.96 0.14
C ILE A 72 -0.03 17.72 0.12
N LYS A 73 1.06 17.08 0.51
CA LYS A 73 2.39 17.70 0.55
C LYS A 73 2.82 18.20 -0.83
N ARG A 74 2.49 17.46 -1.88
CA ARG A 74 2.80 17.83 -3.25
C ARG A 74 1.76 18.77 -3.87
N LYS A 75 0.77 19.19 -3.09
CA LYS A 75 -0.29 20.12 -3.53
C LYS A 75 -1.13 19.58 -4.69
N LEU A 76 -1.27 18.25 -4.79
CA LEU A 76 -2.11 17.60 -5.80
C LEU A 76 -3.57 17.57 -5.39
N ILE A 77 -3.83 17.53 -4.08
CA ILE A 77 -5.18 17.56 -3.50
C ILE A 77 -5.22 18.55 -2.34
N THR A 78 -6.41 19.02 -1.99
CA THR A 78 -6.62 19.88 -0.83
C THR A 78 -6.78 19.06 0.45
N LYS A 79 -6.67 19.71 1.61
CA LYS A 79 -6.95 19.05 2.89
C LYS A 79 -8.38 18.53 2.95
N GLU A 80 -9.34 19.28 2.39
CA GLU A 80 -10.73 18.85 2.35
C GLU A 80 -10.93 17.61 1.49
N ASP A 81 -10.29 17.54 0.31
CA ASP A 81 -10.32 16.36 -0.54
C ASP A 81 -9.76 15.15 0.22
N ALA A 82 -8.65 15.33 0.93
CA ALA A 82 -8.03 14.27 1.71
C ALA A 82 -8.94 13.73 2.80
N LYS A 83 -9.64 14.63 3.50
CA LYS A 83 -10.60 14.25 4.54
C LYS A 83 -11.76 13.43 3.97
N GLN A 84 -12.25 13.80 2.79
CA GLN A 84 -13.31 13.05 2.12
C GLN A 84 -12.83 11.67 1.70
N MET A 85 -11.61 11.57 1.15
CA MET A 85 -11.03 10.29 0.78
C MET A 85 -10.85 9.37 1.98
N LEU A 86 -10.42 9.93 3.12
CA LEU A 86 -10.24 9.17 4.36
C LEU A 86 -11.58 8.64 4.87
N ALA A 87 -12.63 9.47 4.83
CA ALA A 87 -13.99 9.06 5.22
C ALA A 87 -14.50 7.92 4.33
N THR A 88 -14.25 8.02 3.03
CA THR A 88 -14.62 6.97 2.06
C THR A 88 -13.91 5.65 2.37
N LEU A 89 -12.63 5.70 2.73
CA LEU A 89 -11.89 4.49 3.10
C LEU A 89 -12.52 3.76 4.28
N ILE A 90 -13.01 4.50 5.27
CA ILE A 90 -13.67 3.90 6.42
C ILE A 90 -14.99 3.25 6.03
N GLU A 91 -15.80 3.92 5.24
CA GLU A 91 -17.13 3.43 4.86
C GLU A 91 -17.07 2.22 3.94
N VAL A 92 -16.12 2.22 2.99
CA VAL A 92 -16.12 1.24 1.89
C VAL A 92 -15.19 0.07 2.18
N ILE A 93 -14.04 0.31 2.79
CA ILE A 93 -12.96 -0.68 2.88
C ILE A 93 -12.78 -1.22 4.29
N PHE A 94 -13.19 -0.50 5.32
CA PHE A 94 -13.07 -0.91 6.74
C PHE A 94 -11.65 -1.26 7.19
N TYR A 95 -10.62 -0.73 6.52
CA TYR A 95 -9.22 -1.04 6.85
C TYR A 95 -8.66 -0.19 7.97
N ILE A 96 -9.34 0.86 8.36
CA ILE A 96 -8.77 1.86 9.25
C ILE A 96 -9.46 1.78 10.61
N SER A 97 -8.68 1.59 11.67
CA SER A 97 -9.19 1.66 13.04
C SER A 97 -9.55 3.10 13.40
N ALA A 98 -10.43 3.29 14.39
CA ALA A 98 -10.80 4.62 14.88
C ALA A 98 -9.59 5.42 15.31
N LYS A 99 -8.59 4.77 15.90
CA LYS A 99 -7.34 5.43 16.31
C LYS A 99 -6.57 5.97 15.12
N ILE A 100 -6.36 5.12 14.10
CA ILE A 100 -5.64 5.51 12.87
C ILE A 100 -6.37 6.65 12.17
N TYR A 101 -7.71 6.58 12.11
CA TYR A 101 -8.52 7.64 11.53
C TYR A 101 -8.28 8.99 12.22
N ARG A 102 -8.38 9.01 13.55
CA ARG A 102 -8.17 10.24 14.33
C ARG A 102 -6.76 10.79 14.17
N ASP A 103 -5.76 9.90 14.24
CA ASP A 103 -4.36 10.31 14.12
C ASP A 103 -4.06 10.86 12.73
N THR A 104 -4.64 10.26 11.68
CA THR A 104 -4.49 10.74 10.31
C THR A 104 -5.14 12.10 10.12
N LEU A 105 -6.34 12.33 10.70
CA LEU A 105 -6.99 13.63 10.66
C LEU A 105 -6.11 14.71 11.30
N LYS A 106 -5.52 14.41 12.45
CA LYS A 106 -4.61 15.35 13.12
C LYS A 106 -3.40 15.67 12.26
N THR A 107 -2.85 14.67 11.58
CA THR A 107 -1.72 14.86 10.67
C THR A 107 -2.11 15.77 9.50
N ILE A 108 -3.29 15.54 8.90
CA ILE A 108 -3.79 16.37 7.80
C ILE A 108 -3.89 17.84 8.23
N GLU A 109 -4.42 18.10 9.41
CA GLU A 109 -4.57 19.47 9.91
C GLU A 109 -3.23 20.20 10.04
N LYS A 110 -2.16 19.46 10.32
CA LYS A 110 -0.82 20.04 10.48
C LYS A 110 -0.07 20.24 9.15
N LEU A 111 -0.55 19.64 8.09
CA LEU A 111 0.07 19.80 6.76
C LEU A 111 -0.39 21.09 6.11
#